data_395038a1c64a067bd9736d9cdf3d862a
#
_entry.id   395038a1c64a067bd9736d9cdf3d862a
#
_cell.length_a   1.000
_cell.length_b   1.000
_cell.length_c   1.000
_cell.angle_alpha   90.00
_cell.angle_beta   90.00
_cell.angle_gamma   90.00
#
_symmetry.space_group_name_H-M   'P 1'
#
loop_
_entity.id
_entity.type
_entity.pdbx_description
1 polymer ?
#
loop_
_entity_poly.entity_id
_entity_poly.type
_entity_poly.pdbx_seq_one_letter_code
_entity_poly.pdbx_strand_id
1 'polypeptide(L)'
;MPVRPTVSLLALAATLALSQPAQAVIILDSTWAENGGAEGAEAEGFDAHIALAEQPQFAAIFGLHNGETYAGSGTWIGNDDEGYGYILTAAHNFGAEPDPASWTYWSRAGTAYQGVEVYIHPSYDPNDDSTTGYDMAIVVLDAPVTDAGPAPKLYAGDQELGEVLTIVGYGSRGIGSVGEEDAYYDFDVEPPAAARNVVDEVDGENGENNLIVDFDSEEADSNVMGDANPIDPLEGILGSGDSGGSAWIETTSGWAIAATNTWGDDAVYGSISGFSRVSTQLDWIGSIFPGFRTAE
;
A
#
# COMPACT_ATOMS: atom_id res chain seq x y z
N MET A 1 -53.10 28.41 34.13
CA MET A 1 -52.28 27.21 34.04
C MET A 1 -51.13 27.46 33.02
N PRO A 2 -49.92 27.54 33.42
CA PRO A 2 -48.83 27.78 32.45
C PRO A 2 -48.37 26.45 31.83
N VAL A 3 -48.31 26.44 30.48
CA VAL A 3 -47.79 25.35 29.65
C VAL A 3 -46.28 25.38 29.72
N ARG A 4 -45.67 24.27 30.18
CA ARG A 4 -44.22 24.08 30.17
C ARG A 4 -43.76 23.59 28.78
N PRO A 5 -42.72 24.15 28.17
CA PRO A 5 -42.17 23.60 26.95
C PRO A 5 -41.32 22.34 27.25
N THR A 6 -41.65 21.27 26.56
CA THR A 6 -40.83 20.04 26.54
C THR A 6 -39.63 20.27 25.62
N VAL A 7 -38.44 20.26 26.18
CA VAL A 7 -37.17 20.26 25.43
C VAL A 7 -36.88 18.81 25.06
N SER A 8 -37.00 18.48 23.77
CA SER A 8 -36.52 17.23 23.23
C SER A 8 -34.98 17.30 23.06
N LEU A 9 -34.24 16.56 23.86
CA LEU A 9 -32.82 16.29 23.58
C LEU A 9 -32.77 15.32 22.40
N LEU A 10 -32.34 15.81 21.23
CA LEU A 10 -31.79 14.95 20.18
C LEU A 10 -30.43 14.49 20.65
N ALA A 11 -30.30 13.21 20.97
CA ALA A 11 -29.00 12.55 21.12
C ALA A 11 -28.40 12.36 19.73
N LEU A 12 -27.40 13.16 19.41
CA LEU A 12 -26.55 12.97 18.26
C LEU A 12 -25.68 11.75 18.56
N ALA A 13 -26.02 10.59 18.01
CA ALA A 13 -25.12 9.41 18.00
C ALA A 13 -24.00 9.72 17.03
N ALA A 14 -22.85 10.15 17.54
CA ALA A 14 -21.61 10.11 16.79
C ALA A 14 -21.26 8.61 16.64
N THR A 15 -21.44 8.07 15.44
CA THR A 15 -20.79 6.83 15.04
C THR A 15 -19.30 7.15 14.98
N LEU A 16 -18.53 6.73 16.01
CA LEU A 16 -17.10 6.54 15.84
C LEU A 16 -16.97 5.48 14.73
N ALA A 17 -16.50 5.90 13.58
CA ALA A 17 -15.83 4.98 12.67
C ALA A 17 -14.59 4.49 13.44
N LEU A 18 -14.65 3.27 13.93
CA LEU A 18 -13.45 2.55 14.39
C LEU A 18 -12.60 2.39 13.12
N SER A 19 -11.54 3.15 13.01
CA SER A 19 -10.49 2.87 12.04
C SER A 19 -10.01 1.45 12.32
N GLN A 20 -10.24 0.55 11.41
CA GLN A 20 -9.66 -0.80 11.47
C GLN A 20 -8.15 -0.65 11.37
N PRO A 21 -7.38 -1.36 12.17
CA PRO A 21 -5.93 -1.31 12.11
C PRO A 21 -5.41 -1.95 10.81
N ALA A 22 -4.28 -1.48 10.33
CA ALA A 22 -3.67 -1.77 9.03
C ALA A 22 -2.74 -2.99 9.04
N GLN A 23 -2.71 -3.78 7.96
CA GLN A 23 -1.97 -5.08 7.87
C GLN A 23 -1.59 -5.41 6.39
N ALA A 24 -0.62 -6.29 6.10
CA ALA A 24 -0.07 -6.54 4.76
C ALA A 24 -0.54 -7.82 4.05
N VAL A 25 -0.96 -7.72 2.82
CA VAL A 25 -1.32 -8.69 1.78
C VAL A 25 -2.21 -9.89 2.17
N ILE A 26 -3.22 -10.15 1.36
CA ILE A 26 -4.06 -11.34 1.39
C ILE A 26 -3.46 -12.36 0.41
N ILE A 27 -3.29 -13.61 0.86
CA ILE A 27 -2.54 -14.62 0.12
C ILE A 27 -3.38 -15.86 -0.19
N LEU A 28 -2.86 -16.75 -1.03
CA LEU A 28 -3.51 -18.02 -1.35
C LEU A 28 -3.61 -18.92 -0.11
N ASP A 29 -4.77 -19.54 0.08
CA ASP A 29 -5.01 -20.56 1.13
C ASP A 29 -4.00 -21.71 1.06
N SER A 30 -3.69 -22.17 -0.14
CA SER A 30 -2.72 -23.24 -0.37
C SER A 30 -1.31 -22.85 0.10
N THR A 31 -0.85 -21.66 -0.27
CA THR A 31 0.46 -21.16 0.13
C THR A 31 0.54 -20.97 1.64
N TRP A 32 -0.50 -20.40 2.26
CA TRP A 32 -0.60 -20.28 3.70
C TRP A 32 -0.48 -21.64 4.40
N ALA A 33 -1.25 -22.63 3.97
CA ALA A 33 -1.23 -23.97 4.56
C ALA A 33 0.12 -24.70 4.34
N GLU A 34 0.74 -24.54 3.16
CA GLU A 34 2.05 -25.13 2.85
C GLU A 34 3.18 -24.56 3.68
N ASN A 35 3.06 -23.29 4.13
CA ASN A 35 4.01 -22.61 4.99
C ASN A 35 3.74 -22.81 6.50
N GLY A 36 2.79 -23.68 6.86
CA GLY A 36 2.52 -24.07 8.25
C GLY A 36 1.36 -23.34 8.89
N GLY A 37 0.62 -22.53 8.15
CA GLY A 37 -0.59 -21.87 8.61
C GLY A 37 -1.65 -22.89 9.01
N ALA A 38 -2.20 -22.75 10.20
CA ALA A 38 -3.25 -23.63 10.78
C ALA A 38 -3.95 -22.90 11.92
N GLU A 39 -5.09 -23.44 12.38
CA GLU A 39 -5.77 -22.96 13.58
C GLU A 39 -4.80 -22.94 14.80
N GLY A 40 -4.54 -21.76 15.33
CA GLY A 40 -3.60 -21.52 16.43
C GLY A 40 -2.12 -21.33 16.01
N ALA A 41 -1.85 -21.25 14.70
CA ALA A 41 -0.55 -20.96 14.08
C ALA A 41 -0.75 -20.13 12.79
N GLU A 42 -1.68 -19.20 12.82
CA GLU A 42 -2.13 -18.44 11.66
C GLU A 42 -1.00 -17.58 11.05
N ALA A 43 -0.18 -16.97 11.89
CA ALA A 43 0.92 -16.10 11.47
C ALA A 43 2.04 -16.87 10.74
N GLU A 44 2.27 -18.15 11.04
CA GLU A 44 3.35 -18.95 10.45
C GLU A 44 3.17 -19.14 8.94
N GLY A 45 1.93 -19.10 8.45
CA GLY A 45 1.60 -19.27 7.03
C GLY A 45 2.12 -18.17 6.10
N PHE A 46 2.64 -17.05 6.63
CA PHE A 46 3.11 -15.90 5.85
C PHE A 46 4.62 -15.87 5.61
N ASP A 47 5.39 -16.83 6.08
CA ASP A 47 6.86 -16.83 5.99
C ASP A 47 7.39 -16.63 4.57
N ALA A 48 6.77 -17.21 3.55
CA ALA A 48 7.18 -17.05 2.16
C ALA A 48 6.97 -15.61 1.64
N HIS A 49 5.88 -14.97 2.03
CA HIS A 49 5.53 -13.61 1.66
C HIS A 49 6.38 -12.57 2.42
N ILE A 50 6.72 -12.85 3.67
CA ILE A 50 7.69 -12.08 4.45
C ILE A 50 9.07 -12.18 3.81
N ALA A 51 9.52 -13.39 3.47
CA ALA A 51 10.81 -13.60 2.82
C ALA A 51 10.89 -12.92 1.44
N LEU A 52 9.78 -12.80 0.72
CA LEU A 52 9.70 -12.02 -0.51
C LEU A 52 9.93 -10.51 -0.21
N ALA A 53 9.24 -9.94 0.77
CA ALA A 53 9.40 -8.53 1.16
C ALA A 53 10.80 -8.21 1.71
N GLU A 54 11.47 -9.19 2.31
CA GLU A 54 12.82 -9.03 2.85
C GLU A 54 13.92 -8.96 1.78
N GLN A 55 13.61 -9.22 0.53
CA GLN A 55 14.60 -9.15 -0.54
C GLN A 55 15.22 -7.73 -0.63
N PRO A 56 16.52 -7.61 -0.97
CA PRO A 56 17.24 -6.34 -0.89
C PRO A 56 16.68 -5.21 -1.74
N GLN A 57 16.05 -5.52 -2.89
CA GLN A 57 15.45 -4.52 -3.76
C GLN A 57 14.26 -3.80 -3.12
N PHE A 58 13.59 -4.42 -2.16
CA PHE A 58 12.44 -3.86 -1.45
C PHE A 58 12.81 -3.20 -0.10
N ALA A 59 14.10 -2.99 0.17
CA ALA A 59 14.57 -2.41 1.42
C ALA A 59 14.06 -0.98 1.69
N ALA A 60 13.59 -0.29 0.65
CA ALA A 60 13.09 1.06 0.73
C ALA A 60 11.66 1.19 1.28
N ILE A 61 10.97 0.07 1.59
CA ILE A 61 9.63 0.09 2.19
C ILE A 61 9.67 0.62 3.62
N PHE A 62 8.69 1.44 3.97
CA PHE A 62 8.50 2.06 5.27
C PHE A 62 7.11 1.76 5.83
N GLY A 63 7.04 1.51 7.12
CA GLY A 63 5.78 1.51 7.87
C GLY A 63 5.45 2.92 8.37
N LEU A 64 4.21 3.36 8.17
CA LEU A 64 3.70 4.62 8.65
C LEU A 64 2.86 4.40 9.92
N HIS A 65 3.26 5.02 11.02
CA HIS A 65 2.69 4.82 12.34
C HIS A 65 2.02 6.10 12.84
N ASN A 66 0.75 6.05 13.16
CA ASN A 66 -0.05 7.22 13.58
C ASN A 66 -0.05 7.48 15.10
N GLY A 67 0.94 6.94 15.82
CA GLY A 67 1.15 7.09 17.25
C GLY A 67 0.84 5.84 18.09
N GLU A 68 0.02 4.91 17.61
CA GLU A 68 -0.31 3.67 18.33
C GLU A 68 0.01 2.42 17.51
N THR A 69 -0.31 2.41 16.21
CA THR A 69 -0.14 1.25 15.32
C THR A 69 0.35 1.68 13.93
N TYR A 70 0.83 0.74 13.13
CA TYR A 70 0.96 0.94 11.70
C TYR A 70 -0.42 1.21 11.11
N ALA A 71 -0.54 2.27 10.33
CA ALA A 71 -1.80 2.68 9.72
C ALA A 71 -1.66 2.98 8.22
N GLY A 72 -0.48 2.71 7.68
CA GLY A 72 -0.16 2.87 6.27
C GLY A 72 1.26 2.44 5.97
N SER A 73 1.60 2.49 4.71
CA SER A 73 2.91 2.16 4.17
C SER A 73 3.47 3.33 3.35
N GLY A 74 4.75 3.29 3.06
CA GLY A 74 5.41 4.26 2.19
C GLY A 74 6.68 3.69 1.60
N THR A 75 7.25 4.35 0.62
CA THR A 75 8.50 3.91 0.01
C THR A 75 9.45 5.10 -0.11
N TRP A 76 10.61 4.98 0.49
CA TRP A 76 11.66 5.97 0.32
C TRP A 76 12.17 5.98 -1.13
N ILE A 77 12.20 7.17 -1.74
CA ILE A 77 12.58 7.34 -3.15
C ILE A 77 13.93 8.06 -3.32
N GLY A 78 14.51 8.58 -2.24
CA GLY A 78 15.84 9.20 -2.25
C GLY A 78 16.01 10.28 -1.20
N ASN A 79 17.24 10.81 -1.14
CA ASN A 79 17.59 11.97 -0.32
C ASN A 79 18.02 13.10 -1.24
N ASP A 80 17.78 14.35 -0.82
CA ASP A 80 18.33 15.52 -1.49
C ASP A 80 19.75 15.90 -0.99
N ASP A 81 20.33 16.93 -1.60
CA ASP A 81 21.64 17.44 -1.23
C ASP A 81 21.62 18.26 0.10
N GLU A 82 20.43 18.63 0.59
CA GLU A 82 20.23 19.34 1.85
C GLU A 82 20.12 18.38 3.04
N GLY A 83 19.95 17.08 2.76
CA GLY A 83 19.93 16.03 3.75
C GLY A 83 18.52 15.63 4.22
N TYR A 84 17.50 15.87 3.42
CA TYR A 84 16.13 15.41 3.65
C TYR A 84 15.86 14.12 2.88
N GLY A 85 15.14 13.18 3.51
CA GLY A 85 14.61 11.98 2.85
C GLY A 85 13.22 12.23 2.26
N TYR A 86 12.87 11.53 1.20
CA TYR A 86 11.57 11.64 0.53
C TYR A 86 10.87 10.29 0.50
N ILE A 87 9.65 10.23 1.03
CA ILE A 87 8.77 9.05 1.04
C ILE A 87 7.61 9.27 0.06
N LEU A 88 7.46 8.38 -0.91
CA LEU A 88 6.25 8.27 -1.73
C LEU A 88 5.23 7.40 -0.97
N THR A 89 3.98 7.84 -0.90
CA THR A 89 2.89 7.16 -0.18
C THR A 89 1.53 7.56 -0.77
N ALA A 90 0.43 7.04 -0.21
CA ALA A 90 -0.93 7.41 -0.60
C ALA A 90 -1.38 8.72 0.08
N ALA A 91 -2.14 9.53 -0.65
CA ALA A 91 -2.66 10.81 -0.14
C ALA A 91 -3.74 10.59 0.93
N HIS A 92 -4.58 9.57 0.79
CA HIS A 92 -5.67 9.28 1.72
C HIS A 92 -5.18 8.96 3.14
N ASN A 93 -3.92 8.56 3.33
CA ASN A 93 -3.32 8.35 4.64
C ASN A 93 -3.35 9.61 5.51
N PHE A 94 -3.35 10.81 4.91
CA PHE A 94 -3.28 12.08 5.64
C PHE A 94 -4.64 12.77 5.84
N GLY A 95 -5.70 12.30 5.19
CA GLY A 95 -7.02 12.90 5.31
C GLY A 95 -7.08 14.36 4.83
N ALA A 96 -8.07 15.12 5.33
CA ALA A 96 -8.36 16.47 4.87
C ALA A 96 -7.43 17.56 5.45
N GLU A 97 -6.75 17.30 6.56
CA GLU A 97 -5.80 18.21 7.22
C GLU A 97 -4.46 17.49 7.38
N PRO A 98 -3.62 17.48 6.35
CA PRO A 98 -2.36 16.74 6.38
C PRO A 98 -1.41 17.28 7.44
N ASP A 99 -1.03 16.43 8.39
CA ASP A 99 0.00 16.72 9.41
C ASP A 99 1.05 15.60 9.41
N PRO A 100 2.15 15.75 8.66
CA PRO A 100 3.19 14.73 8.58
C PRO A 100 3.90 14.52 9.92
N ALA A 101 3.90 15.50 10.83
CA ALA A 101 4.55 15.41 12.13
C ALA A 101 3.75 14.57 13.14
N SER A 102 2.48 14.28 12.87
CA SER A 102 1.66 13.36 13.68
C SER A 102 1.98 11.89 13.39
N TRP A 103 2.78 11.60 12.37
CA TRP A 103 3.18 10.28 11.95
C TRP A 103 4.65 10.00 12.26
N THR A 104 4.98 8.74 12.55
CA THR A 104 6.34 8.23 12.58
C THR A 104 6.57 7.31 11.39
N TYR A 105 7.69 7.50 10.70
CA TYR A 105 8.04 6.75 9.49
C TYR A 105 9.16 5.77 9.84
N TRP A 106 8.84 4.49 9.88
CA TRP A 106 9.79 3.46 10.27
C TRP A 106 10.42 2.80 9.03
N SER A 107 11.74 2.87 8.93
CA SER A 107 12.44 2.05 7.95
C SER A 107 12.33 0.57 8.30
N ARG A 108 12.48 -0.30 7.29
CA ARG A 108 12.54 -1.76 7.51
C ARG A 108 13.68 -2.16 8.46
N ALA A 109 14.72 -1.37 8.57
CA ALA A 109 15.84 -1.60 9.52
C ALA A 109 15.51 -1.17 10.96
N GLY A 110 14.34 -0.60 11.23
CA GLY A 110 13.88 -0.19 12.54
C GLY A 110 14.32 1.20 12.97
N THR A 111 14.71 2.07 12.04
CA THR A 111 14.98 3.48 12.33
C THR A 111 13.71 4.32 12.16
N ALA A 112 13.41 5.14 13.17
CA ALA A 112 12.28 6.08 13.14
C ALA A 112 12.71 7.43 12.60
N TYR A 113 11.88 7.98 11.72
CA TYR A 113 12.01 9.32 11.14
C TYR A 113 10.75 10.13 11.39
N GLN A 114 10.86 11.48 11.35
CA GLN A 114 9.74 12.40 11.47
C GLN A 114 9.46 13.08 10.12
N GLY A 115 8.19 13.23 9.77
CA GLY A 115 7.79 14.04 8.63
C GLY A 115 7.82 15.53 8.99
N VAL A 116 8.34 16.36 8.09
CA VAL A 116 8.38 17.83 8.25
C VAL A 116 7.49 18.55 7.25
N GLU A 117 7.22 17.93 6.11
CA GLU A 117 6.34 18.47 5.08
C GLU A 117 5.66 17.32 4.33
N VAL A 118 4.46 17.56 3.81
CA VAL A 118 3.75 16.62 2.95
C VAL A 118 3.16 17.35 1.74
N TYR A 119 3.36 16.79 0.57
CA TYR A 119 2.81 17.25 -0.69
C TYR A 119 1.77 16.24 -1.16
N ILE A 120 0.51 16.63 -1.12
CA ILE A 120 -0.60 15.86 -1.67
C ILE A 120 -0.69 16.14 -3.18
N HIS A 121 -0.94 15.11 -3.98
CA HIS A 121 -1.12 15.30 -5.43
C HIS A 121 -2.27 16.28 -5.70
N PRO A 122 -2.10 17.32 -6.54
CA PRO A 122 -3.08 18.40 -6.69
C PRO A 122 -4.40 17.96 -7.35
N SER A 123 -4.41 16.81 -8.00
CA SER A 123 -5.63 16.22 -8.59
C SER A 123 -6.28 15.18 -7.67
N TYR A 124 -5.73 14.90 -6.50
CA TYR A 124 -6.37 14.03 -5.51
C TYR A 124 -7.61 14.71 -4.93
N ASP A 125 -8.75 14.03 -4.95
CA ASP A 125 -9.99 14.45 -4.30
C ASP A 125 -10.37 13.44 -3.20
N PRO A 126 -10.35 13.82 -1.91
CA PRO A 126 -10.69 12.91 -0.81
C PRO A 126 -12.17 12.48 -0.78
N ASN A 127 -13.02 13.05 -1.65
CA ASN A 127 -14.42 12.66 -1.79
C ASN A 127 -14.68 11.76 -3.01
N ASP A 128 -13.66 11.51 -3.82
CA ASP A 128 -13.72 10.66 -4.99
C ASP A 128 -12.80 9.46 -4.72
N ASP A 129 -13.40 8.32 -4.52
CA ASP A 129 -12.85 7.02 -4.13
C ASP A 129 -11.50 6.63 -4.73
N SER A 130 -10.41 7.32 -4.60
CA SER A 130 -9.05 6.88 -4.97
C SER A 130 -8.89 6.23 -6.37
N THR A 131 -9.98 6.03 -7.11
CA THR A 131 -10.02 5.32 -8.40
C THR A 131 -9.47 6.13 -9.58
N THR A 132 -9.14 7.40 -9.36
CA THR A 132 -8.65 8.30 -10.41
C THR A 132 -7.15 8.18 -10.67
N GLY A 133 -6.42 7.39 -9.86
CA GLY A 133 -4.97 7.21 -9.95
C GLY A 133 -4.12 8.41 -9.52
N TYR A 134 -4.72 9.35 -8.78
CA TYR A 134 -4.04 10.51 -8.20
C TYR A 134 -3.87 10.43 -6.68
N ASP A 135 -4.20 9.31 -6.08
CA ASP A 135 -4.03 9.10 -4.64
C ASP A 135 -2.55 8.87 -4.29
N MET A 136 -1.79 9.96 -4.38
CA MET A 136 -0.37 9.99 -4.08
C MET A 136 -0.02 11.16 -3.19
N ALA A 137 0.96 10.95 -2.30
CA ALA A 137 1.59 11.99 -1.51
C ALA A 137 3.11 11.77 -1.45
N ILE A 138 3.84 12.86 -1.25
CA ILE A 138 5.28 12.82 -0.94
C ILE A 138 5.48 13.48 0.41
N VAL A 139 6.10 12.75 1.33
CA VAL A 139 6.51 13.25 2.65
C VAL A 139 8.00 13.55 2.64
N VAL A 140 8.36 14.71 3.17
CA VAL A 140 9.74 15.09 3.45
C VAL A 140 10.06 14.70 4.89
N LEU A 141 11.13 13.95 5.08
CA LEU A 141 11.63 13.55 6.40
C LEU A 141 12.62 14.56 6.94
N ASP A 142 12.77 14.64 8.25
CA ASP A 142 13.69 15.53 8.98
C ASP A 142 15.17 15.14 8.85
N ALA A 143 15.47 13.98 8.27
CA ALA A 143 16.81 13.44 8.13
C ALA A 143 16.96 12.58 6.86
N PRO A 144 18.20 12.42 6.35
CA PRO A 144 18.45 11.52 5.22
C PRO A 144 18.29 10.05 5.66
N VAL A 145 17.65 9.25 4.82
CA VAL A 145 17.57 7.80 5.00
C VAL A 145 18.90 7.17 4.59
N THR A 146 19.49 6.37 5.48
CA THR A 146 20.82 5.77 5.28
C THR A 146 20.85 4.25 5.47
N ASP A 147 19.73 3.64 5.82
CA ASP A 147 19.59 2.22 6.18
C ASP A 147 18.66 1.42 5.26
N ALA A 148 18.16 2.05 4.19
CA ALA A 148 17.25 1.43 3.21
C ALA A 148 17.95 0.96 1.90
N GLY A 149 19.28 0.87 1.92
CA GLY A 149 20.05 0.48 0.73
C GLY A 149 20.16 1.59 -0.31
N PRO A 150 20.36 1.27 -1.59
CA PRO A 150 20.38 2.27 -2.66
C PRO A 150 18.97 2.76 -2.97
N ALA A 151 18.80 4.06 -3.22
CA ALA A 151 17.50 4.60 -3.62
C ALA A 151 16.94 3.86 -4.83
N PRO A 152 15.67 3.46 -4.82
CA PRO A 152 15.04 2.75 -5.93
C PRO A 152 14.93 3.63 -7.17
N LYS A 153 14.57 3.00 -8.28
CA LYS A 153 14.18 3.70 -9.50
C LYS A 153 12.66 3.79 -9.56
N LEU A 154 12.15 4.83 -10.19
CA LEU A 154 10.77 4.93 -10.59
C LEU A 154 10.60 4.39 -12.02
N TYR A 155 9.56 3.62 -12.27
CA TYR A 155 9.27 3.13 -13.60
C TYR A 155 8.79 4.28 -14.50
N ALA A 156 9.37 4.40 -15.68
CA ALA A 156 9.07 5.46 -16.64
C ALA A 156 8.54 4.92 -17.98
N GLY A 157 8.25 3.61 -18.04
CA GLY A 157 7.67 2.98 -19.22
C GLY A 157 6.15 3.10 -19.27
N ASP A 158 5.57 2.42 -20.25
CA ASP A 158 4.12 2.37 -20.54
C ASP A 158 3.62 0.94 -20.84
N GLN A 159 4.38 -0.07 -20.43
CA GLN A 159 4.14 -1.48 -20.79
C GLN A 159 3.84 -2.32 -19.53
N GLU A 160 3.04 -1.81 -18.62
CA GLU A 160 2.71 -2.52 -17.38
C GLU A 160 1.66 -3.62 -17.58
N LEU A 161 0.78 -3.48 -18.57
CA LEU A 161 -0.29 -4.45 -18.86
C LEU A 161 0.28 -5.85 -19.14
N GLY A 162 -0.16 -6.83 -18.36
CA GLY A 162 0.31 -8.22 -18.43
C GLY A 162 1.65 -8.48 -17.74
N GLU A 163 2.28 -7.46 -17.16
CA GLU A 163 3.51 -7.61 -16.39
C GLU A 163 3.21 -7.98 -14.93
N VAL A 164 4.17 -8.69 -14.32
CA VAL A 164 4.05 -9.10 -12.91
C VAL A 164 4.50 -7.98 -12.00
N LEU A 165 3.62 -7.57 -11.11
CA LEU A 165 3.94 -6.69 -9.99
C LEU A 165 4.37 -7.49 -8.76
N THR A 166 5.29 -6.95 -7.98
CA THR A 166 5.51 -7.35 -6.58
C THR A 166 5.02 -6.24 -5.68
N ILE A 167 3.93 -6.51 -4.98
CA ILE A 167 3.24 -5.60 -4.07
C ILE A 167 3.91 -5.72 -2.71
N VAL A 168 4.30 -4.60 -2.09
CA VAL A 168 4.98 -4.62 -0.78
C VAL A 168 4.36 -3.59 0.15
N GLY A 169 4.11 -3.99 1.40
CA GLY A 169 3.56 -3.10 2.40
C GLY A 169 3.61 -3.63 3.82
N TYR A 170 2.99 -2.89 4.72
CA TYR A 170 2.82 -3.21 6.14
C TYR A 170 1.33 -3.37 6.51
N GLY A 171 0.47 -3.66 5.55
CA GLY A 171 -0.98 -3.77 5.70
C GLY A 171 -1.49 -5.08 6.32
N SER A 172 -2.82 -5.33 6.29
CA SER A 172 -3.53 -6.52 6.80
C SER A 172 -3.06 -7.82 6.19
N ARG A 173 -3.05 -8.88 6.99
CA ARG A 173 -2.88 -10.25 6.52
C ARG A 173 -4.19 -11.01 6.51
N GLY A 174 -4.30 -11.94 5.60
CA GLY A 174 -5.42 -12.83 5.48
C GLY A 174 -5.21 -13.86 4.38
N ILE A 175 -6.20 -14.69 4.19
CA ILE A 175 -6.21 -15.70 3.13
C ILE A 175 -7.43 -15.53 2.24
N GLY A 176 -7.33 -15.93 1.00
CA GLY A 176 -8.34 -15.65 -0.02
C GLY A 176 -9.74 -16.16 0.29
N SER A 177 -9.89 -17.26 1.02
CA SER A 177 -11.20 -17.81 1.40
C SER A 177 -11.87 -17.09 2.58
N VAL A 178 -11.10 -16.32 3.37
CA VAL A 178 -11.57 -15.70 4.64
C VAL A 178 -11.50 -14.18 4.57
N GLY A 179 -10.47 -13.63 3.91
CA GLY A 179 -10.14 -12.23 3.94
C GLY A 179 -9.24 -11.86 5.13
N GLU A 180 -9.30 -10.60 5.52
CA GLU A 180 -8.50 -10.05 6.62
C GLU A 180 -9.03 -10.51 7.99
N GLU A 181 -8.15 -10.97 8.87
CA GLU A 181 -8.48 -11.25 10.26
C GLU A 181 -7.29 -10.96 11.21
N ASP A 182 -7.56 -10.44 12.38
CA ASP A 182 -6.56 -10.12 13.43
C ASP A 182 -5.72 -11.33 13.85
N ALA A 183 -6.23 -12.56 13.72
CA ALA A 183 -5.53 -13.79 14.08
C ALA A 183 -4.27 -14.05 13.24
N TYR A 184 -4.17 -13.46 12.06
CA TYR A 184 -3.04 -13.66 11.15
C TYR A 184 -1.86 -12.71 11.41
N TYR A 185 -1.97 -11.79 12.39
CA TYR A 185 -1.04 -10.69 12.52
C TYR A 185 -0.90 -10.14 13.96
N ASP A 186 0.29 -9.65 14.32
CA ASP A 186 0.55 -8.90 15.54
C ASP A 186 1.05 -7.48 15.18
N PHE A 187 0.18 -6.50 15.33
CA PHE A 187 0.33 -5.10 14.87
C PHE A 187 1.55 -4.33 15.37
N ASP A 188 2.19 -4.80 16.40
CA ASP A 188 3.24 -4.01 17.07
C ASP A 188 4.65 -4.40 16.61
N VAL A 189 4.84 -5.51 15.91
CA VAL A 189 6.17 -6.13 15.73
C VAL A 189 6.41 -6.77 14.35
N GLU A 190 5.43 -6.77 13.46
CA GLU A 190 5.50 -7.59 12.25
C GLU A 190 6.33 -6.97 11.12
N PRO A 191 7.14 -7.77 10.41
CA PRO A 191 7.83 -7.33 9.21
C PRO A 191 6.84 -7.05 8.08
N PRO A 192 7.23 -6.28 7.04
CA PRO A 192 6.42 -6.15 5.84
C PRO A 192 6.25 -7.51 5.17
N ALA A 193 5.16 -7.67 4.42
CA ALA A 193 4.97 -8.79 3.53
C ALA A 193 4.86 -8.31 2.08
N ALA A 194 4.99 -9.23 1.14
CA ALA A 194 4.84 -8.95 -0.27
C ALA A 194 4.06 -10.06 -0.96
N ALA A 195 3.30 -9.69 -1.98
CA ALA A 195 2.64 -10.60 -2.87
C ALA A 195 2.97 -10.28 -4.34
N ARG A 196 2.67 -11.20 -5.22
CA ARG A 196 2.81 -11.01 -6.67
C ARG A 196 1.44 -11.04 -7.31
N ASN A 197 1.29 -10.26 -8.37
CA ASN A 197 0.09 -10.30 -9.17
C ASN A 197 0.37 -9.78 -10.58
N VAL A 198 -0.52 -10.04 -11.54
CA VAL A 198 -0.43 -9.55 -12.92
C VAL A 198 -1.24 -8.27 -13.05
N VAL A 199 -0.76 -7.32 -13.85
CA VAL A 199 -1.58 -6.17 -14.24
C VAL A 199 -2.58 -6.60 -15.30
N ASP A 200 -3.85 -6.68 -14.92
CA ASP A 200 -4.96 -7.10 -15.79
C ASP A 200 -5.55 -5.94 -16.58
N GLU A 201 -5.50 -4.74 -16.01
CA GLU A 201 -6.03 -3.54 -16.65
C GLU A 201 -5.20 -2.31 -16.31
N VAL A 202 -5.12 -1.40 -17.28
CA VAL A 202 -4.59 -0.04 -17.10
C VAL A 202 -5.74 0.91 -17.37
N ASP A 203 -6.28 1.56 -16.33
CA ASP A 203 -7.49 2.37 -16.40
C ASP A 203 -7.31 3.72 -15.67
N GLY A 204 -8.30 4.61 -15.88
CA GLY A 204 -8.43 5.90 -15.20
C GLY A 204 -9.21 6.91 -16.03
N GLU A 205 -10.09 7.65 -15.39
CA GLU A 205 -10.96 8.66 -16.05
C GLU A 205 -10.18 9.76 -16.80
N ASN A 206 -8.91 9.97 -16.44
CA ASN A 206 -8.09 11.06 -16.97
C ASN A 206 -6.77 10.60 -17.59
N GLY A 207 -6.71 9.38 -18.10
CA GLY A 207 -5.55 8.92 -18.87
C GLY A 207 -4.77 7.78 -18.28
N GLU A 208 -5.43 6.65 -17.99
CA GLU A 208 -4.74 5.39 -17.66
C GLU A 208 -3.79 5.53 -16.44
N ASN A 209 -4.26 6.16 -15.37
CA ASN A 209 -3.46 6.46 -14.19
C ASN A 209 -3.50 5.36 -13.11
N ASN A 210 -4.30 4.32 -13.29
CA ASN A 210 -4.36 3.16 -12.41
C ASN A 210 -3.80 1.91 -13.08
N LEU A 211 -3.14 1.09 -12.29
CA LEU A 211 -2.92 -0.33 -12.58
C LEU A 211 -3.91 -1.12 -11.73
N ILE A 212 -4.54 -2.14 -12.31
CA ILE A 212 -5.56 -2.95 -11.66
C ILE A 212 -5.18 -4.42 -11.77
N VAL A 213 -5.37 -5.15 -10.68
CA VAL A 213 -5.17 -6.59 -10.57
C VAL A 213 -6.39 -7.23 -9.92
N ASP A 214 -6.69 -8.50 -10.20
CA ASP A 214 -7.63 -9.28 -9.41
C ASP A 214 -6.94 -10.40 -8.62
N PHE A 215 -7.66 -11.02 -7.71
CA PHE A 215 -7.13 -12.10 -6.88
C PHE A 215 -7.74 -13.43 -7.27
N ASP A 216 -6.96 -14.20 -8.00
CA ASP A 216 -7.35 -15.52 -8.47
C ASP A 216 -7.34 -16.56 -7.35
N SER A 217 -8.29 -17.48 -7.41
CA SER A 217 -8.19 -18.73 -6.67
C SER A 217 -7.72 -19.87 -7.58
N GLU A 218 -7.28 -20.95 -6.98
CA GLU A 218 -7.01 -22.20 -7.71
C GLU A 218 -8.27 -22.81 -8.32
N GLU A 219 -9.45 -22.29 -7.96
CA GLU A 219 -10.76 -22.65 -8.50
C GLU A 219 -11.22 -21.55 -9.45
N ALA A 220 -11.27 -21.82 -10.74
CA ALA A 220 -11.48 -20.85 -11.84
C ALA A 220 -12.79 -20.04 -11.81
N ASP A 221 -13.64 -20.20 -10.83
CA ASP A 221 -14.89 -19.45 -10.64
C ASP A 221 -14.74 -18.15 -9.85
N SER A 222 -13.55 -17.88 -9.29
CA SER A 222 -13.23 -16.66 -8.56
C SER A 222 -12.46 -15.63 -9.41
N ASN A 223 -12.00 -15.99 -10.61
CA ASN A 223 -11.35 -15.07 -11.51
C ASN A 223 -12.37 -14.08 -12.10
N VAL A 224 -12.09 -12.78 -12.01
CA VAL A 224 -12.96 -11.71 -12.54
C VAL A 224 -12.31 -10.92 -13.68
N MET A 225 -10.97 -11.00 -13.81
CA MET A 225 -10.19 -10.35 -14.85
C MET A 225 -9.08 -11.31 -15.34
N GLY A 226 -8.49 -11.06 -16.50
CA GLY A 226 -7.29 -11.74 -16.97
C GLY A 226 -7.39 -13.26 -17.12
N ASP A 227 -6.42 -13.99 -16.60
CA ASP A 227 -6.28 -15.44 -16.65
C ASP A 227 -6.99 -16.11 -15.45
N ALA A 228 -7.39 -17.37 -15.63
CA ALA A 228 -8.24 -18.09 -14.68
C ALA A 228 -7.48 -18.85 -13.58
N ASN A 229 -6.24 -18.54 -13.29
CA ASN A 229 -5.44 -19.22 -12.26
C ASN A 229 -4.40 -18.30 -11.69
N PRO A 230 -4.02 -18.48 -10.41
CA PRO A 230 -2.90 -17.77 -9.82
C PRO A 230 -1.62 -17.88 -10.66
N ILE A 231 -0.90 -16.77 -10.81
CA ILE A 231 0.35 -16.72 -11.60
C ILE A 231 1.46 -17.59 -11.00
N ASP A 232 1.51 -17.64 -9.68
CA ASP A 232 2.44 -18.49 -8.91
C ASP A 232 1.96 -18.61 -7.44
N PRO A 233 2.61 -19.44 -6.60
CA PRO A 233 2.21 -19.59 -5.19
C PRO A 233 2.33 -18.31 -4.33
N LEU A 234 2.93 -17.24 -4.83
CA LEU A 234 3.06 -15.97 -4.11
C LEU A 234 2.04 -14.93 -4.57
N GLU A 235 1.03 -15.35 -5.32
CA GLU A 235 -0.06 -14.45 -5.66
C GLU A 235 -0.81 -13.97 -4.43
N GLY A 236 -1.29 -12.74 -4.52
CA GLY A 236 -2.09 -12.09 -3.49
C GLY A 236 -2.49 -10.68 -3.88
N ILE A 237 -3.24 -10.07 -2.99
CA ILE A 237 -3.87 -8.76 -3.19
C ILE A 237 -3.61 -7.85 -1.99
N LEU A 238 -3.96 -6.57 -2.11
CA LEU A 238 -3.81 -5.59 -1.01
C LEU A 238 -4.71 -5.94 0.19
N GLY A 239 -4.15 -5.73 1.38
CA GLY A 239 -4.90 -5.62 2.62
C GLY A 239 -4.96 -4.18 3.13
N SER A 240 -5.84 -3.92 4.10
CA SER A 240 -5.96 -2.61 4.75
C SER A 240 -4.62 -2.16 5.34
N GLY A 241 -4.14 -0.96 4.99
CA GLY A 241 -2.84 -0.41 5.44
C GLY A 241 -1.64 -0.75 4.57
N ASP A 242 -1.80 -1.52 3.50
CA ASP A 242 -0.84 -1.52 2.39
C ASP A 242 -0.82 -0.18 1.65
N SER A 243 -1.82 0.66 1.92
CA SER A 243 -1.98 2.02 1.43
C SER A 243 -0.69 2.82 1.48
N GLY A 244 -0.21 3.26 0.33
CA GLY A 244 1.04 4.02 0.20
C GLY A 244 2.31 3.16 0.10
N GLY A 245 2.24 1.85 0.31
CA GLY A 245 3.29 0.93 -0.10
C GLY A 245 3.47 0.95 -1.61
N SER A 246 4.28 0.08 -2.16
CA SER A 246 4.61 0.13 -3.57
C SER A 246 4.50 -1.21 -4.28
N ALA A 247 4.04 -1.12 -5.52
CA ALA A 247 4.09 -2.20 -6.50
C ALA A 247 5.33 -2.03 -7.39
N TRP A 248 6.13 -3.08 -7.49
CA TRP A 248 7.42 -3.09 -8.16
C TRP A 248 7.35 -3.95 -9.41
N ILE A 249 8.02 -3.47 -10.47
CA ILE A 249 8.20 -4.20 -11.72
C ILE A 249 9.67 -4.50 -11.97
N GLU A 250 9.97 -5.67 -12.52
CA GLU A 250 11.32 -6.01 -12.92
C GLU A 250 11.60 -5.56 -14.35
N THR A 251 12.56 -4.65 -14.52
CA THR A 251 12.96 -4.14 -15.84
C THR A 251 14.32 -4.72 -16.27
N THR A 252 14.72 -4.51 -17.51
CA THR A 252 16.06 -4.89 -17.99
C THR A 252 17.20 -4.21 -17.22
N SER A 253 16.91 -3.11 -16.52
CA SER A 253 17.86 -2.34 -15.71
C SER A 253 17.74 -2.57 -14.21
N GLY A 254 16.95 -3.56 -13.80
CA GLY A 254 16.64 -3.94 -12.43
C GLY A 254 15.25 -3.47 -11.98
N TRP A 255 14.97 -3.62 -10.70
CA TRP A 255 13.66 -3.30 -10.12
C TRP A 255 13.36 -1.81 -10.10
N ALA A 256 12.09 -1.47 -10.36
CA ALA A 256 11.57 -0.10 -10.30
C ALA A 256 10.17 -0.07 -9.67
N ILE A 257 9.83 1.05 -9.04
CA ILE A 257 8.48 1.29 -8.49
C ILE A 257 7.57 1.65 -9.66
N ALA A 258 6.59 0.80 -9.96
CA ALA A 258 5.60 1.02 -11.02
C ALA A 258 4.37 1.78 -10.52
N ALA A 259 3.98 1.56 -9.25
CA ALA A 259 2.80 2.20 -8.70
C ALA A 259 2.86 2.32 -7.16
N THR A 260 1.98 3.16 -6.62
CA THR A 260 1.69 3.27 -5.18
C THR A 260 0.43 2.48 -4.88
N ASN A 261 0.44 1.66 -3.84
CA ASN A 261 -0.72 0.90 -3.36
C ASN A 261 -1.81 1.87 -2.89
N THR A 262 -3.03 1.71 -3.39
CA THR A 262 -4.06 2.74 -3.22
C THR A 262 -5.35 2.20 -2.62
N TRP A 263 -6.03 1.27 -3.27
CA TRP A 263 -7.33 0.79 -2.87
C TRP A 263 -7.53 -0.69 -3.20
N GLY A 264 -8.48 -1.32 -2.54
CA GLY A 264 -8.98 -2.66 -2.80
C GLY A 264 -10.42 -2.79 -2.35
N ASP A 265 -11.11 -3.81 -2.81
CA ASP A 265 -12.42 -4.18 -2.32
C ASP A 265 -12.33 -5.28 -1.24
N ASP A 266 -13.24 -6.22 -1.18
CA ASP A 266 -13.49 -7.15 -0.06
C ASP A 266 -12.29 -8.00 0.43
N ALA A 267 -11.14 -7.94 -0.21
CA ALA A 267 -9.90 -8.66 0.18
C ALA A 267 -10.06 -10.19 0.30
N VAL A 268 -10.80 -10.80 -0.63
CA VAL A 268 -11.04 -12.23 -0.76
C VAL A 268 -10.80 -12.67 -2.21
N TYR A 269 -10.85 -13.95 -2.50
CA TYR A 269 -10.81 -14.44 -3.89
C TYR A 269 -11.85 -13.73 -4.77
N GLY A 270 -11.44 -13.27 -5.94
CA GLY A 270 -12.25 -12.49 -6.88
C GLY A 270 -12.31 -10.99 -6.57
N SER A 271 -11.68 -10.52 -5.49
CA SER A 271 -11.53 -9.11 -5.21
C SER A 271 -10.50 -8.47 -6.15
N ILE A 272 -10.60 -7.14 -6.33
CA ILE A 272 -9.66 -6.36 -7.12
C ILE A 272 -8.89 -5.36 -6.27
N SER A 273 -7.67 -5.02 -6.71
CA SER A 273 -6.88 -3.94 -6.13
C SER A 273 -6.42 -2.97 -7.20
N GLY A 274 -6.38 -1.69 -6.82
CA GLY A 274 -5.94 -0.60 -7.67
C GLY A 274 -4.72 0.13 -7.10
N PHE A 275 -3.89 0.61 -8.01
CA PHE A 275 -2.61 1.23 -7.71
C PHE A 275 -2.47 2.52 -8.51
N SER A 276 -2.06 3.61 -7.87
CA SER A 276 -1.75 4.85 -8.56
C SER A 276 -0.46 4.70 -9.36
N ARG A 277 -0.56 4.79 -10.69
CA ARG A 277 0.52 4.54 -11.65
C ARG A 277 1.60 5.62 -11.57
N VAL A 278 2.86 5.24 -11.32
CA VAL A 278 3.98 6.18 -11.14
C VAL A 278 4.41 6.83 -12.46
N SER A 279 4.43 6.08 -13.57
CA SER A 279 4.96 6.58 -14.85
C SER A 279 4.21 7.80 -15.38
N THR A 280 2.92 7.95 -15.07
CA THR A 280 2.11 9.11 -15.45
C THR A 280 2.28 10.31 -14.52
N GLN A 281 2.92 10.14 -13.35
CA GLN A 281 3.05 11.16 -12.30
C GLN A 281 4.49 11.67 -12.14
N LEU A 282 5.44 11.26 -13.00
CA LEU A 282 6.85 11.62 -12.88
C LEU A 282 7.12 13.13 -12.91
N ASP A 283 6.34 13.89 -13.67
CA ASP A 283 6.46 15.36 -13.71
C ASP A 283 6.08 15.99 -12.37
N TRP A 284 5.02 15.51 -11.72
CA TRP A 284 4.63 15.97 -10.39
C TRP A 284 5.68 15.55 -9.35
N ILE A 285 6.10 14.29 -9.33
CA ILE A 285 7.14 13.80 -8.42
C ILE A 285 8.42 14.64 -8.60
N GLY A 286 8.83 14.88 -9.84
CA GLY A 286 10.03 15.66 -10.18
C GLY A 286 9.95 17.14 -9.80
N SER A 287 8.76 17.70 -9.70
CA SER A 287 8.56 19.08 -9.22
C SER A 287 8.85 19.23 -7.72
N ILE A 288 8.77 18.11 -6.95
CA ILE A 288 9.01 18.08 -5.51
C ILE A 288 10.40 17.52 -5.20
N PHE A 289 10.74 16.38 -5.78
CA PHE A 289 12.03 15.70 -5.62
C PHE A 289 12.66 15.39 -6.99
N PRO A 290 13.44 16.29 -7.58
CA PRO A 290 14.06 16.07 -8.89
C PRO A 290 15.23 15.07 -8.87
N GLY A 291 15.62 14.58 -7.69
CA GLY A 291 16.76 13.67 -7.50
C GLY A 291 16.47 12.19 -7.75
N PHE A 292 15.23 11.81 -8.08
CA PHE A 292 14.88 10.42 -8.35
C PHE A 292 15.53 9.89 -9.64
N ARG A 293 15.63 8.57 -9.75
CA ARG A 293 16.15 7.87 -10.92
C ARG A 293 15.03 7.07 -11.58
N THR A 294 15.13 6.83 -12.88
CA THR A 294 14.13 6.05 -13.62
C THR A 294 14.69 4.76 -14.21
N ALA A 295 13.77 3.86 -14.57
CA ALA A 295 13.98 2.65 -15.38
C ALA A 295 12.83 2.50 -16.38
N GLU A 296 13.12 1.83 -17.51
CA GLU A 296 12.16 1.44 -18.55
C GLU A 296 12.21 -0.07 -18.78
#